data_d7a974befab45924439a1ffda8246390
#
_entry.id   d7a974befab45924439a1ffda8246390
#
_cell.length_a   1.000
_cell.length_b   1.000
_cell.length_c   1.000
_cell.angle_alpha   90.00
_cell.angle_beta   90.00
_cell.angle_gamma   90.00
#
_symmetry.space_group_name_H-M   'P 1'
#
loop_
_entity.id
_entity.type
_entity.pdbx_description
1 polymer ?
#
loop_
_entity_poly.entity_id
_entity_poly.type
_entity_poly.pdbx_seq_one_letter_code
_entity_poly.pdbx_strand_id
1 'polypeptide(L)'
;VADAKSAFKLKGGTYSSDISALLDENSVAEKQGENYVVTTYYAQVGETKYATLQEAADAATAGQTVKVINDVDMTTDGNLTVKVGKDIVLDMNGHSIKGANADYKNILVWGKLTLKDSKENSTGKIYAETPYQYGVYDKPLVYVGSKGEFVMESGHIYSVIPEKTADNGQFGIGAYDNSKVTINGGTVESGWYAIAGNGSGVQTTTITINGGTLVSTSDYAIYHPQSGTLTINSGAVVYGAGGAIDMKRGNLVVNGGIMTSKGKGNTGKWGEGTGDPDKAALNFCKPYGNVKATIMAGTITAEGDAVLTDAEPTEGKTVTLAIEGGKYSSDVSKYCSSGYTATPNADGTYTVAYFGNVVLVVYDDKSKKMAEAGQSITIDMDEVNKIWVPEAGVKGVNTTLTKNYTNTGWNTFFVPFDFTLTEEMLKDFEFATLYATALENGNGSPAISYKMAKAGDKIAAFFPCLIKAKATGELKLYFSEVDYKSIKGVTPKDCSSITELYTFHPVMENTYIAAKHGYYLNSKQNSFVYNIHPEAYIQPLRYYMTIQDRGDMSYIEPANGGASKVKICVIGEDEPTGITDLVDEAASASGKVYNLQGVVVGNTTE
;
A
#
# COMPACT_ATOMS: atom_id res chain seq x y z
N VAL A 1 -5.93 51.92 -16.30
CA VAL A 1 -4.53 51.59 -15.98
C VAL A 1 -4.45 50.64 -14.77
N ALA A 2 -5.42 50.68 -13.85
CA ALA A 2 -5.45 49.78 -12.68
C ALA A 2 -5.73 48.31 -13.07
N ASP A 3 -6.54 48.03 -14.09
CA ASP A 3 -6.92 46.67 -14.51
C ASP A 3 -5.81 45.94 -15.28
N ALA A 4 -4.88 46.65 -15.90
CA ALA A 4 -3.74 46.03 -16.60
C ALA A 4 -2.66 45.49 -15.65
N LYS A 5 -2.57 46.01 -14.41
CA LYS A 5 -1.58 45.56 -13.40
C LYS A 5 -1.89 44.18 -12.81
N SER A 6 -3.14 43.76 -12.82
CA SER A 6 -3.55 42.45 -12.26
C SER A 6 -3.31 41.27 -13.21
N ALA A 7 -3.13 41.52 -14.50
CA ALA A 7 -3.01 40.50 -15.53
C ALA A 7 -1.57 40.14 -15.92
N PHE A 8 -0.58 40.92 -15.47
CA PHE A 8 0.82 40.75 -15.89
C PHE A 8 1.70 40.42 -14.67
N LYS A 9 2.32 39.25 -14.69
CA LYS A 9 3.22 38.75 -13.63
C LYS A 9 4.58 38.42 -14.21
N LEU A 10 5.63 38.99 -13.62
CA LEU A 10 7.02 38.73 -14.01
C LEU A 10 7.61 37.57 -13.22
N LYS A 11 8.22 36.64 -13.94
CA LYS A 11 8.89 35.45 -13.38
C LYS A 11 10.39 35.40 -13.61
N GLY A 12 10.99 36.42 -14.19
CA GLY A 12 12.42 36.48 -14.45
C GLY A 12 12.83 37.74 -15.19
N GLY A 13 14.13 37.88 -15.44
CA GLY A 13 14.71 38.99 -16.22
C GLY A 13 15.47 40.02 -15.39
N THR A 14 16.12 40.93 -16.12
CA THR A 14 16.86 42.05 -15.54
C THR A 14 16.22 43.36 -16.00
N TYR A 15 15.96 44.24 -15.08
CA TYR A 15 15.18 45.48 -15.30
C TYR A 15 15.94 46.69 -14.77
N SER A 16 15.87 47.80 -15.48
CA SER A 16 16.51 49.07 -15.09
C SER A 16 15.74 49.85 -14.03
N SER A 17 14.56 49.40 -13.63
CA SER A 17 13.73 50.05 -12.62
C SER A 17 13.12 49.01 -11.67
N ASP A 18 12.69 49.46 -10.50
CA ASP A 18 11.99 48.59 -9.55
C ASP A 18 10.64 48.09 -10.10
N ILE A 19 10.50 46.79 -10.22
CA ILE A 19 9.31 46.09 -10.75
C ILE A 19 8.65 45.21 -9.69
N SER A 20 8.96 45.41 -8.42
CA SER A 20 8.48 44.56 -7.31
C SER A 20 6.95 44.41 -7.27
N ALA A 21 6.21 45.44 -7.69
CA ALA A 21 4.75 45.44 -7.78
C ALA A 21 4.19 44.55 -8.92
N LEU A 22 5.03 44.05 -9.82
CA LEU A 22 4.64 43.24 -10.98
C LEU A 22 5.11 41.79 -10.86
N LEU A 23 5.71 41.41 -9.73
CA LEU A 23 6.25 40.06 -9.54
C LEU A 23 5.15 39.03 -9.33
N ASP A 24 5.43 37.80 -9.75
CA ASP A 24 4.72 36.60 -9.31
C ASP A 24 4.93 36.42 -7.80
N GLU A 25 4.00 35.75 -7.11
CA GLU A 25 4.02 35.58 -5.66
C GLU A 25 5.27 34.84 -5.12
N ASN A 26 5.89 34.03 -5.96
CA ASN A 26 7.11 33.30 -5.64
C ASN A 26 8.35 33.86 -6.32
N SER A 27 8.31 35.14 -6.71
CA SER A 27 9.42 35.83 -7.33
C SER A 27 9.90 37.00 -6.46
N VAL A 28 11.19 37.27 -6.48
CA VAL A 28 11.84 38.35 -5.75
C VAL A 28 12.69 39.16 -6.72
N ALA A 29 12.63 40.51 -6.64
CA ALA A 29 13.53 41.39 -7.36
C ALA A 29 14.62 41.89 -6.42
N GLU A 30 15.86 41.56 -6.73
CA GLU A 30 17.02 42.03 -5.97
C GLU A 30 17.79 43.08 -6.79
N LYS A 31 18.16 44.20 -6.15
CA LYS A 31 18.96 45.25 -6.78
C LYS A 31 20.41 44.79 -6.88
N GLN A 32 20.90 44.65 -8.11
CA GLN A 32 22.29 44.29 -8.42
C GLN A 32 22.90 45.41 -9.28
N GLY A 33 23.70 46.28 -8.63
CA GLY A 33 24.21 47.50 -9.28
C GLY A 33 23.08 48.47 -9.60
N GLU A 34 22.93 48.83 -10.88
CA GLU A 34 21.87 49.72 -11.37
C GLU A 34 20.58 48.99 -11.77
N ASN A 35 20.62 47.65 -11.82
CA ASN A 35 19.52 46.84 -12.30
C ASN A 35 18.86 46.05 -11.15
N TYR A 36 17.62 45.60 -11.41
CA TYR A 36 16.87 44.68 -10.60
C TYR A 36 16.84 43.31 -11.30
N VAL A 37 17.35 42.26 -10.64
CA VAL A 37 17.33 40.89 -11.15
C VAL A 37 16.19 40.15 -10.47
N VAL A 38 15.31 39.54 -11.27
CA VAL A 38 14.16 38.77 -10.77
C VAL A 38 14.55 37.32 -10.71
N THR A 39 14.44 36.75 -9.51
CA THR A 39 14.57 35.31 -9.25
C THR A 39 13.20 34.75 -8.91
N THR A 40 12.78 33.71 -9.64
CA THR A 40 11.57 32.93 -9.31
C THR A 40 11.97 31.66 -8.58
N TYR A 41 11.24 31.33 -7.53
CA TYR A 41 11.44 30.13 -6.75
C TYR A 41 10.40 29.09 -7.15
N TYR A 42 10.85 27.84 -7.35
CA TYR A 42 10.01 26.73 -7.79
C TYR A 42 9.81 25.67 -6.71
N ALA A 43 10.66 25.65 -5.70
CA ALA A 43 10.58 24.69 -4.61
C ALA A 43 10.86 25.30 -3.24
N GLN A 44 10.39 24.63 -2.21
CA GLN A 44 10.57 25.03 -0.81
C GLN A 44 10.90 23.81 0.07
N VAL A 45 11.85 23.98 1.01
CA VAL A 45 12.17 23.03 2.07
C VAL A 45 12.09 23.76 3.41
N GLY A 46 11.15 23.37 4.28
CA GLY A 46 10.83 24.17 5.46
C GLY A 46 10.41 25.58 5.04
N GLU A 47 11.08 26.61 5.56
CA GLU A 47 10.81 28.01 5.22
C GLU A 47 11.68 28.54 4.06
N THR A 48 12.65 27.75 3.60
CA THR A 48 13.62 28.20 2.58
C THR A 48 13.13 27.87 1.18
N LYS A 49 13.09 28.89 0.31
CA LYS A 49 12.73 28.77 -1.11
C LYS A 49 13.98 28.59 -1.98
N TYR A 50 13.85 27.83 -3.06
CA TYR A 50 14.91 27.48 -4.00
C TYR A 50 14.47 27.76 -5.43
N ALA A 51 15.42 28.22 -6.25
CA ALA A 51 15.16 28.54 -7.66
C ALA A 51 14.97 27.28 -8.53
N THR A 52 15.48 26.14 -8.10
CA THR A 52 15.30 24.86 -8.83
C THR A 52 14.91 23.71 -7.90
N LEU A 53 14.28 22.67 -8.46
CA LEU A 53 14.01 21.42 -7.74
C LEU A 53 15.31 20.74 -7.27
N GLN A 54 16.38 20.82 -8.09
CA GLN A 54 17.66 20.18 -7.75
C GLN A 54 18.30 20.83 -6.53
N GLU A 55 18.32 22.17 -6.46
CA GLU A 55 18.84 22.89 -5.29
C GLU A 55 18.08 22.52 -4.02
N ALA A 56 16.75 22.48 -4.10
CA ALA A 56 15.90 22.08 -2.98
C ALA A 56 16.17 20.62 -2.56
N ALA A 57 16.30 19.70 -3.52
CA ALA A 57 16.59 18.29 -3.26
C ALA A 57 18.00 18.09 -2.65
N ASP A 58 18.98 18.86 -3.12
CA ASP A 58 20.34 18.83 -2.56
C ASP A 58 20.40 19.40 -1.13
N ALA A 59 19.62 20.42 -0.84
CA ALA A 59 19.51 21.01 0.49
C ALA A 59 18.71 20.15 1.48
N ALA A 60 17.73 19.41 1.02
CA ALA A 60 16.87 18.59 1.87
C ALA A 60 17.67 17.49 2.60
N THR A 61 17.40 17.32 3.89
CA THR A 61 17.89 16.20 4.71
C THR A 61 16.92 15.04 4.68
N ALA A 62 17.32 13.89 5.24
CA ALA A 62 16.52 12.66 5.17
C ALA A 62 15.10 12.85 5.71
N GLY A 63 14.10 12.45 4.91
CA GLY A 63 12.68 12.54 5.23
C GLY A 63 12.07 13.92 5.04
N GLN A 64 12.86 14.94 4.66
CA GLN A 64 12.31 16.27 4.41
C GLN A 64 11.52 16.34 3.10
N THR A 65 10.53 17.24 3.12
CA THR A 65 9.68 17.50 1.96
C THR A 65 10.24 18.65 1.14
N VAL A 66 10.49 18.38 -0.13
CA VAL A 66 10.65 19.35 -1.20
C VAL A 66 9.26 19.65 -1.74
N LYS A 67 8.72 20.79 -1.37
CA LYS A 67 7.39 21.23 -1.79
C LYS A 67 7.50 22.06 -3.06
N VAL A 68 6.79 21.69 -4.10
CA VAL A 68 6.68 22.47 -5.34
C VAL A 68 5.76 23.67 -5.08
N ILE A 69 6.19 24.86 -5.47
CA ILE A 69 5.46 26.12 -5.23
C ILE A 69 5.15 26.90 -6.51
N ASN A 70 5.66 26.44 -7.64
CA ASN A 70 5.34 26.89 -9.00
C ASN A 70 5.45 25.72 -9.96
N ASP A 71 4.77 25.78 -11.10
CA ASP A 71 4.95 24.81 -12.17
C ASP A 71 6.40 24.84 -12.68
N VAL A 72 7.00 23.67 -12.83
CA VAL A 72 8.40 23.48 -13.20
C VAL A 72 8.51 23.02 -14.65
N ASP A 73 9.43 23.60 -15.41
CA ASP A 73 9.78 23.14 -16.75
C ASP A 73 11.24 22.63 -16.77
N MET A 74 11.41 21.32 -16.63
CA MET A 74 12.74 20.68 -16.64
C MET A 74 13.42 20.75 -18.02
N THR A 75 12.74 21.20 -19.08
CA THR A 75 13.39 21.47 -20.37
C THR A 75 14.37 22.65 -20.29
N THR A 76 14.17 23.54 -19.32
CA THR A 76 15.02 24.70 -19.04
C THR A 76 15.86 24.52 -17.79
N ASP A 77 15.30 23.88 -16.75
CA ASP A 77 15.88 23.86 -15.40
C ASP A 77 16.73 22.59 -15.15
N GLY A 78 16.72 21.66 -16.09
CA GLY A 78 17.47 20.39 -16.00
C GLY A 78 16.73 19.30 -15.19
N ASN A 79 17.34 18.12 -15.15
CA ASN A 79 16.77 16.95 -14.49
C ASN A 79 16.80 17.09 -12.96
N LEU A 80 15.80 16.51 -12.29
CA LEU A 80 15.88 16.24 -10.87
C LEU A 80 16.60 14.92 -10.61
N THR A 81 17.72 14.97 -9.89
CA THR A 81 18.48 13.78 -9.48
C THR A 81 18.43 13.59 -7.97
N VAL A 82 17.77 12.53 -7.52
CA VAL A 82 17.82 12.08 -6.12
C VAL A 82 19.04 11.17 -5.96
N LYS A 83 20.13 11.72 -5.43
CA LYS A 83 21.43 11.07 -5.32
C LYS A 83 21.41 9.90 -4.32
N VAL A 84 22.35 8.96 -4.48
CA VAL A 84 22.57 7.87 -3.51
C VAL A 84 22.70 8.44 -2.10
N GLY A 85 22.00 7.84 -1.14
CA GLY A 85 21.98 8.27 0.26
C GLY A 85 21.01 9.40 0.58
N LYS A 86 20.38 10.02 -0.43
CA LYS A 86 19.26 10.95 -0.22
C LYS A 86 17.96 10.18 -0.01
N ASP A 87 17.16 10.63 0.94
CA ASP A 87 15.78 10.19 1.17
C ASP A 87 14.92 11.45 1.29
N ILE A 88 14.11 11.74 0.28
CA ILE A 88 13.31 12.97 0.23
C ILE A 88 11.86 12.67 -0.20
N VAL A 89 10.98 13.57 0.21
CA VAL A 89 9.59 13.60 -0.25
C VAL A 89 9.45 14.74 -1.26
N LEU A 90 9.00 14.45 -2.47
CA LEU A 90 8.60 15.46 -3.44
C LEU A 90 7.08 15.64 -3.35
N ASP A 91 6.65 16.80 -2.87
CA ASP A 91 5.23 17.16 -2.79
C ASP A 91 4.90 18.11 -3.93
N MET A 92 4.11 17.63 -4.87
CA MET A 92 3.69 18.43 -6.04
C MET A 92 2.79 19.61 -5.65
N ASN A 93 2.06 19.53 -4.53
CA ASN A 93 1.24 20.61 -4.01
C ASN A 93 0.31 21.22 -5.06
N GLY A 94 -0.19 20.41 -5.99
CA GLY A 94 -1.08 20.81 -7.09
C GLY A 94 -0.36 21.42 -8.31
N HIS A 95 0.96 21.58 -8.27
CA HIS A 95 1.75 22.07 -9.39
C HIS A 95 2.20 20.95 -10.33
N SER A 96 2.51 21.32 -11.56
CA SER A 96 2.95 20.38 -12.58
C SER A 96 4.45 20.49 -12.83
N ILE A 97 5.06 19.36 -13.18
CA ILE A 97 6.46 19.24 -13.56
C ILE A 97 6.51 18.73 -15.00
N LYS A 98 6.88 19.61 -15.92
CA LYS A 98 7.04 19.27 -17.33
C LYS A 98 8.39 18.61 -17.56
N GLY A 99 8.40 17.47 -18.21
CA GLY A 99 9.60 16.75 -18.54
C GLY A 99 10.44 17.36 -19.66
N ALA A 100 11.74 17.15 -19.59
CA ALA A 100 12.69 17.55 -20.62
C ALA A 100 12.74 16.52 -21.75
N ASN A 101 12.23 16.88 -22.91
CA ASN A 101 12.13 15.95 -24.04
C ASN A 101 13.46 15.61 -24.73
N ALA A 102 14.50 16.41 -24.53
CA ALA A 102 15.83 16.20 -25.10
C ALA A 102 16.66 15.19 -24.31
N ASP A 103 16.39 15.04 -23.03
CA ASP A 103 17.13 14.17 -22.12
C ASP A 103 16.42 12.83 -21.92
N TYR A 104 17.20 11.78 -21.69
CA TYR A 104 16.70 10.42 -21.56
C TYR A 104 15.80 10.20 -20.35
N LYS A 105 15.94 11.07 -19.33
CA LYS A 105 15.42 10.82 -17.99
C LYS A 105 15.11 12.14 -17.35
N ASN A 106 13.92 12.28 -16.86
CA ASN A 106 13.46 13.55 -16.31
C ASN A 106 13.68 13.62 -14.78
N ILE A 107 13.29 12.55 -14.07
CA ILE A 107 13.57 12.38 -12.64
C ILE A 107 14.42 11.13 -12.47
N LEU A 108 15.62 11.27 -11.95
CA LEU A 108 16.58 10.21 -11.73
C LEU A 108 16.60 9.84 -10.24
N VAL A 109 16.27 8.61 -9.90
CA VAL A 109 16.21 8.13 -8.51
C VAL A 109 17.31 7.10 -8.28
N TRP A 110 18.40 7.53 -7.66
CA TRP A 110 19.51 6.70 -7.18
C TRP A 110 19.47 6.53 -5.65
N GLY A 111 18.78 7.41 -4.95
CA GLY A 111 18.47 7.36 -3.54
C GLY A 111 17.02 6.91 -3.33
N LYS A 112 16.35 7.49 -2.34
CA LYS A 112 14.93 7.25 -2.09
C LYS A 112 14.12 8.52 -2.38
N LEU A 113 13.09 8.39 -3.20
CA LEU A 113 12.12 9.42 -3.53
C LEU A 113 10.71 8.95 -3.20
N THR A 114 10.02 9.68 -2.34
CA THR A 114 8.58 9.55 -2.16
C THR A 114 7.87 10.68 -2.89
N LEU A 115 7.03 10.36 -3.87
CA LEU A 115 6.20 11.30 -4.61
C LEU A 115 4.80 11.36 -4.00
N LYS A 116 4.34 12.57 -3.74
CA LYS A 116 2.94 12.83 -3.37
C LYS A 116 2.43 14.13 -3.98
N ASP A 117 1.12 14.28 -4.01
CA ASP A 117 0.44 15.54 -4.22
C ASP A 117 -0.48 15.82 -3.05
N SER A 118 -0.11 16.81 -2.23
CA SER A 118 -0.88 17.17 -1.03
C SER A 118 -2.09 18.04 -1.33
N LYS A 119 -2.25 18.48 -2.59
CA LYS A 119 -3.39 19.32 -3.00
C LYS A 119 -4.65 18.46 -3.06
N GLU A 120 -5.74 19.01 -2.57
CA GLU A 120 -7.06 18.39 -2.72
C GLU A 120 -7.32 18.04 -4.19
N ASN A 121 -7.81 16.83 -4.43
CA ASN A 121 -8.03 16.22 -5.74
C ASN A 121 -6.75 15.90 -6.55
N SER A 122 -5.56 15.99 -5.96
CA SER A 122 -4.28 15.59 -6.58
C SER A 122 -4.13 16.14 -8.01
N THR A 123 -4.15 17.46 -8.17
CA THR A 123 -4.14 18.12 -9.49
C THR A 123 -2.76 18.23 -10.13
N GLY A 124 -1.70 17.98 -9.36
CA GLY A 124 -0.33 18.01 -9.84
C GLY A 124 0.01 16.84 -10.74
N LYS A 125 0.80 17.09 -11.79
CA LYS A 125 1.25 16.04 -12.71
C LYS A 125 2.70 16.18 -13.12
N ILE A 126 3.40 15.08 -13.25
CA ILE A 126 4.67 14.97 -13.97
C ILE A 126 4.34 14.53 -15.38
N TYR A 127 4.70 15.33 -16.40
CA TYR A 127 4.26 15.05 -17.77
C TYR A 127 5.29 15.46 -18.83
N ALA A 128 5.14 14.90 -20.04
CA ALA A 128 5.85 15.30 -21.24
C ALA A 128 4.88 15.59 -22.39
N GLU A 129 5.18 16.58 -23.21
CA GLU A 129 4.32 17.00 -24.31
C GLU A 129 4.88 16.63 -25.69
N THR A 130 6.18 16.43 -25.82
CA THR A 130 6.80 16.27 -27.12
C THR A 130 6.91 14.80 -27.51
N PRO A 131 6.63 14.49 -28.80
CA PRO A 131 6.83 13.15 -29.35
C PRO A 131 8.30 12.75 -29.27
N TYR A 132 8.49 11.46 -29.02
CA TYR A 132 9.75 10.77 -29.14
C TYR A 132 10.36 10.94 -30.55
N GLN A 133 11.68 11.05 -30.64
CA GLN A 133 12.41 10.91 -31.86
C GLN A 133 13.04 9.50 -31.93
N TYR A 134 12.85 8.82 -33.07
CA TYR A 134 13.35 7.48 -33.34
C TYR A 134 14.85 7.33 -33.01
N GLY A 135 15.22 6.21 -32.42
CA GLY A 135 16.61 5.82 -32.13
C GLY A 135 17.11 6.04 -30.71
N VAL A 136 16.26 6.48 -29.81
CA VAL A 136 16.63 6.67 -28.39
C VAL A 136 15.76 5.76 -27.52
N TYR A 137 16.36 4.69 -27.01
CA TYR A 137 15.73 3.74 -26.14
C TYR A 137 15.57 4.30 -24.72
N ASP A 138 14.55 3.86 -23.99
CA ASP A 138 14.36 4.08 -22.57
C ASP A 138 14.24 5.54 -22.13
N LYS A 139 13.06 6.13 -22.27
CA LYS A 139 12.77 7.48 -21.77
C LYS A 139 11.62 7.50 -20.76
N PRO A 140 11.77 6.92 -19.55
CA PRO A 140 10.77 7.08 -18.52
C PRO A 140 10.75 8.53 -17.99
N LEU A 141 9.58 9.00 -17.57
CA LEU A 141 9.47 10.26 -16.82
C LEU A 141 10.16 10.16 -15.46
N VAL A 142 10.10 8.99 -14.84
CA VAL A 142 10.83 8.67 -13.62
C VAL A 142 11.71 7.45 -13.86
N TYR A 143 13.02 7.62 -13.77
CA TYR A 143 14.00 6.54 -13.87
C TYR A 143 14.47 6.13 -12.47
N VAL A 144 14.25 4.87 -12.12
CA VAL A 144 14.69 4.31 -10.85
C VAL A 144 15.75 3.25 -11.11
N GLY A 145 16.98 3.49 -10.66
CA GLY A 145 18.11 2.61 -10.92
C GLY A 145 19.14 2.61 -9.81
N SER A 146 20.19 1.85 -9.98
CA SER A 146 21.32 1.75 -9.02
C SER A 146 20.89 1.50 -7.57
N LYS A 147 19.90 0.62 -7.35
CA LYS A 147 19.29 0.32 -6.04
C LYS A 147 18.44 1.48 -5.49
N GLY A 148 18.05 2.44 -6.33
CA GLY A 148 17.13 3.51 -5.94
C GLY A 148 15.77 2.97 -5.51
N GLU A 149 15.10 3.70 -4.65
CA GLU A 149 13.76 3.40 -4.15
C GLU A 149 12.79 4.54 -4.53
N PHE A 150 11.72 4.20 -5.22
CA PHE A 150 10.65 5.14 -5.57
C PHE A 150 9.34 4.68 -4.95
N VAL A 151 8.69 5.59 -4.24
CA VAL A 151 7.38 5.39 -3.64
C VAL A 151 6.43 6.46 -4.17
N MET A 152 5.29 6.06 -4.72
CA MET A 152 4.24 6.97 -5.17
C MET A 152 3.02 6.84 -4.27
N GLU A 153 2.71 7.92 -3.55
CA GLU A 153 1.54 7.98 -2.67
C GLU A 153 0.32 8.56 -3.37
N SER A 154 0.54 9.56 -4.22
CA SER A 154 -0.51 10.24 -4.96
C SER A 154 0.09 11.07 -6.10
N GLY A 155 -0.77 11.75 -6.88
CA GLY A 155 -0.38 12.56 -8.03
C GLY A 155 -0.54 11.80 -9.35
N HIS A 156 -0.07 12.38 -10.45
CA HIS A 156 -0.25 11.85 -11.79
C HIS A 156 1.06 11.91 -12.59
N ILE A 157 1.56 10.76 -13.02
CA ILE A 157 2.63 10.64 -14.00
C ILE A 157 1.98 10.38 -15.35
N TYR A 158 2.17 11.31 -16.29
CA TYR A 158 1.45 11.32 -17.57
C TYR A 158 2.39 11.42 -18.76
N SER A 159 2.48 10.37 -19.55
CA SER A 159 3.29 10.31 -20.77
C SER A 159 2.51 9.85 -22.00
N VAL A 160 1.24 10.18 -22.07
CA VAL A 160 0.42 9.95 -23.26
C VAL A 160 0.63 11.10 -24.23
N ILE A 161 1.09 10.77 -25.42
CA ILE A 161 1.28 11.74 -26.49
C ILE A 161 0.30 11.39 -27.60
N PRO A 162 -0.61 12.29 -28.01
CA PRO A 162 -1.52 12.07 -29.11
C PRO A 162 -0.78 11.77 -30.44
N GLU A 163 -1.43 11.06 -31.35
CA GLU A 163 -0.93 10.75 -32.69
C GLU A 163 0.23 9.74 -32.75
N LYS A 164 0.16 8.70 -31.96
CA LYS A 164 1.25 7.75 -31.88
C LYS A 164 1.06 6.44 -32.54
N THR A 165 2.12 6.07 -33.25
CA THR A 165 2.46 4.67 -33.47
C THR A 165 3.11 4.10 -32.20
N ALA A 166 2.85 2.85 -31.92
CA ALA A 166 3.31 2.14 -30.72
C ALA A 166 4.83 2.22 -30.44
N ASP A 167 5.62 2.45 -31.47
CA ASP A 167 7.10 2.50 -31.41
C ASP A 167 7.67 3.76 -30.77
N ASN A 168 6.85 4.72 -30.40
CA ASN A 168 7.26 6.08 -30.10
C ASN A 168 6.80 6.56 -28.73
N GLY A 169 6.52 5.64 -27.79
CA GLY A 169 6.01 5.97 -26.48
C GLY A 169 7.11 6.22 -25.45
N GLN A 170 7.05 7.35 -24.80
CA GLN A 170 7.69 7.53 -23.54
C GLN A 170 6.90 6.71 -22.51
N PHE A 171 7.54 6.05 -21.59
CA PHE A 171 6.84 5.35 -20.51
C PHE A 171 6.97 6.06 -19.17
N GLY A 172 6.05 5.78 -18.26
CA GLY A 172 5.93 6.53 -17.00
C GLY A 172 7.12 6.29 -16.08
N ILE A 173 7.29 5.05 -15.59
CA ILE A 173 8.32 4.68 -14.64
C ILE A 173 9.21 3.60 -15.24
N GLY A 174 10.51 3.82 -15.22
CA GLY A 174 11.52 2.81 -15.55
C GLY A 174 12.14 2.24 -14.28
N ALA A 175 12.05 0.93 -14.09
CA ALA A 175 12.59 0.23 -12.94
C ALA A 175 13.79 -0.63 -13.34
N TYR A 176 15.00 -0.27 -12.88
CA TYR A 176 16.26 -0.86 -13.35
C TYR A 176 17.22 -1.15 -12.18
N ASP A 177 18.26 -1.93 -12.45
CA ASP A 177 19.48 -2.03 -11.64
C ASP A 177 19.23 -2.33 -10.14
N ASN A 178 18.43 -3.32 -9.83
CA ASN A 178 18.05 -3.74 -8.49
C ASN A 178 17.27 -2.66 -7.70
N SER A 179 16.52 -1.85 -8.41
CA SER A 179 15.67 -0.81 -7.84
C SER A 179 14.41 -1.38 -7.16
N LYS A 180 13.79 -0.54 -6.36
CA LYS A 180 12.50 -0.81 -5.71
C LYS A 180 11.49 0.26 -6.11
N VAL A 181 10.33 -0.17 -6.58
CA VAL A 181 9.20 0.70 -6.94
C VAL A 181 7.97 0.27 -6.16
N THR A 182 7.36 1.22 -5.44
CA THR A 182 6.12 0.99 -4.69
C THR A 182 5.09 2.03 -5.12
N ILE A 183 3.92 1.58 -5.55
CA ILE A 183 2.79 2.44 -5.88
C ILE A 183 1.69 2.18 -4.84
N ASN A 184 1.43 3.17 -4.01
CA ASN A 184 0.39 3.13 -2.99
C ASN A 184 -0.89 3.82 -3.47
N GLY A 185 -0.77 4.77 -4.40
CA GLY A 185 -1.89 5.52 -4.95
C GLY A 185 -1.47 6.37 -6.14
N GLY A 186 -2.39 7.21 -6.62
CA GLY A 186 -2.20 8.06 -7.78
C GLY A 186 -2.39 7.34 -9.11
N THR A 187 -1.99 7.98 -10.21
CA THR A 187 -2.17 7.46 -11.57
C THR A 187 -0.86 7.52 -12.33
N VAL A 188 -0.49 6.44 -12.99
CA VAL A 188 0.58 6.39 -13.99
C VAL A 188 -0.04 6.05 -15.33
N GLU A 189 -0.10 7.02 -16.22
CA GLU A 189 -0.71 6.88 -17.55
C GLU A 189 0.31 7.14 -18.64
N SER A 190 0.42 6.22 -19.57
CA SER A 190 1.48 6.20 -20.57
C SER A 190 0.97 5.83 -21.94
N GLY A 191 1.60 6.38 -22.97
CA GLY A 191 1.36 5.96 -24.34
C GLY A 191 1.86 4.54 -24.60
N TRP A 192 2.94 4.13 -23.92
CA TRP A 192 3.53 2.79 -24.05
C TRP A 192 3.35 2.03 -22.72
N TYR A 193 4.36 1.89 -21.88
CA TYR A 193 4.25 1.20 -20.59
C TYR A 193 4.05 2.20 -19.44
N ALA A 194 3.16 1.92 -18.51
CA ALA A 194 3.11 2.68 -17.25
C ALA A 194 4.36 2.38 -16.42
N ILE A 195 4.73 1.10 -16.30
CA ILE A 195 5.98 0.68 -15.65
C ILE A 195 6.70 -0.31 -16.58
N ALA A 196 8.00 -0.09 -16.81
CA ALA A 196 8.82 -1.02 -17.56
C ALA A 196 10.21 -1.19 -16.95
N GLY A 197 10.82 -2.33 -17.23
CA GLY A 197 12.21 -2.64 -16.93
C GLY A 197 13.04 -2.88 -18.19
N ASN A 198 14.27 -3.39 -18.00
CA ASN A 198 15.15 -3.79 -19.08
C ASN A 198 15.58 -5.25 -18.91
N GLY A 199 15.30 -6.07 -19.91
CA GLY A 199 15.60 -7.52 -19.92
C GLY A 199 17.04 -7.91 -20.22
N SER A 200 17.93 -6.95 -20.51
CA SER A 200 19.31 -7.24 -20.90
C SER A 200 20.21 -7.76 -19.77
N GLY A 201 19.74 -7.71 -18.53
CA GLY A 201 20.49 -8.12 -17.35
C GLY A 201 19.71 -9.06 -16.42
N VAL A 202 20.44 -9.62 -15.45
CA VAL A 202 19.88 -10.47 -14.39
C VAL A 202 19.57 -9.68 -13.12
N GLN A 203 19.49 -8.36 -13.23
CA GLN A 203 19.21 -7.49 -12.07
C GLN A 203 17.86 -7.82 -11.45
N THR A 204 17.83 -7.78 -10.14
CA THR A 204 16.63 -8.07 -9.37
C THR A 204 15.91 -6.77 -9.04
N THR A 205 14.71 -6.59 -9.57
CA THR A 205 13.87 -5.42 -9.31
C THR A 205 12.66 -5.82 -8.49
N THR A 206 12.31 -5.04 -7.48
CA THR A 206 11.11 -5.27 -6.68
C THR A 206 10.07 -4.21 -7.02
N ILE A 207 8.92 -4.64 -7.51
CA ILE A 207 7.80 -3.75 -7.85
C ILE A 207 6.58 -4.19 -7.06
N THR A 208 6.01 -3.27 -6.30
CA THR A 208 4.81 -3.53 -5.49
C THR A 208 3.74 -2.48 -5.81
N ILE A 209 2.58 -2.94 -6.24
CA ILE A 209 1.42 -2.09 -6.52
C ILE A 209 0.37 -2.37 -5.45
N ASN A 210 0.32 -1.52 -4.45
CA ASN A 210 -0.64 -1.62 -3.34
C ASN A 210 -1.99 -0.98 -3.72
N GLY A 211 -1.94 0.07 -4.53
CA GLY A 211 -3.10 0.82 -4.97
C GLY A 211 -2.79 1.68 -6.19
N GLY A 212 -3.71 2.58 -6.52
CA GLY A 212 -3.57 3.47 -7.67
C GLY A 212 -3.93 2.82 -9.00
N THR A 213 -3.77 3.60 -10.07
CA THR A 213 -4.17 3.22 -11.43
C THR A 213 -2.97 3.28 -12.37
N LEU A 214 -2.68 2.18 -13.03
CA LEU A 214 -1.65 2.08 -14.07
C LEU A 214 -2.33 1.89 -15.42
N VAL A 215 -2.04 2.76 -16.37
CA VAL A 215 -2.68 2.76 -17.70
C VAL A 215 -1.64 2.79 -18.80
N SER A 216 -1.79 1.87 -19.76
CA SER A 216 -1.16 1.97 -21.07
C SER A 216 -2.22 2.17 -22.15
N THR A 217 -2.04 3.17 -23.00
CA THR A 217 -2.98 3.45 -24.09
C THR A 217 -2.71 2.68 -25.36
N SER A 218 -1.56 1.99 -25.48
CA SER A 218 -1.21 1.23 -26.70
C SER A 218 -0.69 -0.18 -26.46
N ASP A 219 -0.15 -0.51 -25.28
CA ASP A 219 0.52 -1.79 -25.03
C ASP A 219 0.16 -2.34 -23.64
N TYR A 220 1.02 -3.16 -23.05
CA TYR A 220 0.89 -3.62 -21.68
C TYR A 220 1.14 -2.47 -20.68
N ALA A 221 0.34 -2.41 -19.60
CA ALA A 221 0.58 -1.41 -18.57
C ALA A 221 1.89 -1.68 -17.81
N ILE A 222 2.20 -2.95 -17.53
CA ILE A 222 3.45 -3.35 -16.91
C ILE A 222 4.19 -4.33 -17.80
N TYR A 223 5.45 -3.99 -18.15
CA TYR A 223 6.40 -4.86 -18.81
C TYR A 223 7.53 -5.25 -17.84
N HIS A 224 7.61 -6.54 -17.47
CA HIS A 224 8.56 -7.05 -16.47
C HIS A 224 9.52 -8.08 -17.10
N PRO A 225 10.65 -7.63 -17.72
CA PRO A 225 11.59 -8.52 -18.40
C PRO A 225 12.76 -8.98 -17.53
N GLN A 226 12.94 -8.43 -16.34
CA GLN A 226 14.07 -8.69 -15.44
C GLN A 226 13.70 -9.67 -14.33
N SER A 227 14.72 -10.11 -13.59
CA SER A 227 14.52 -10.90 -12.37
C SER A 227 13.90 -10.04 -11.25
N GLY A 228 13.40 -10.69 -10.22
CA GLY A 228 12.78 -10.06 -9.06
C GLY A 228 11.31 -10.37 -8.96
N THR A 229 10.59 -9.57 -8.20
CA THR A 229 9.18 -9.83 -7.89
C THR A 229 8.32 -8.62 -8.22
N LEU A 230 7.26 -8.86 -8.99
CA LEU A 230 6.13 -7.95 -9.18
C LEU A 230 4.99 -8.44 -8.28
N THR A 231 4.52 -7.58 -7.39
CA THR A 231 3.38 -7.86 -6.50
C THR A 231 2.23 -6.92 -6.82
N ILE A 232 1.03 -7.47 -7.02
CA ILE A 232 -0.21 -6.73 -7.24
C ILE A 232 -1.15 -7.00 -6.08
N ASN A 233 -1.53 -5.95 -5.36
CA ASN A 233 -2.41 -6.03 -4.20
C ASN A 233 -3.83 -5.52 -4.53
N SER A 234 -4.75 -5.69 -3.60
CA SER A 234 -6.20 -5.51 -3.82
C SER A 234 -6.62 -4.09 -4.25
N GLY A 235 -5.85 -3.07 -3.89
CA GLY A 235 -6.13 -1.68 -4.28
C GLY A 235 -5.68 -1.29 -5.69
N ALA A 236 -4.96 -2.16 -6.40
CA ALA A 236 -4.38 -1.87 -7.70
C ALA A 236 -5.41 -1.96 -8.84
N VAL A 237 -5.33 -1.01 -9.77
CA VAL A 237 -6.02 -1.06 -11.06
C VAL A 237 -4.98 -0.99 -12.17
N VAL A 238 -4.87 -2.04 -12.97
CA VAL A 238 -3.88 -2.17 -14.05
C VAL A 238 -4.60 -2.37 -15.37
N TYR A 239 -4.47 -1.41 -16.25
CA TYR A 239 -5.18 -1.36 -17.49
C TYR A 239 -4.22 -1.15 -18.67
N GLY A 240 -4.25 -2.03 -19.65
CA GLY A 240 -3.49 -1.87 -20.87
C GLY A 240 -4.33 -2.09 -22.11
N ALA A 241 -4.12 -1.30 -23.15
CA ALA A 241 -4.76 -1.51 -24.44
C ALA A 241 -4.34 -2.84 -25.06
N GLY A 242 -3.07 -3.24 -24.89
CA GLY A 242 -2.55 -4.54 -25.30
C GLY A 242 -2.71 -5.62 -24.24
N GLY A 243 -2.54 -5.26 -22.97
CA GLY A 243 -2.65 -6.17 -21.84
C GLY A 243 -2.30 -5.48 -20.53
N ALA A 244 -2.64 -6.09 -19.41
CA ALA A 244 -2.30 -5.51 -18.13
C ALA A 244 -0.82 -5.76 -17.79
N ILE A 245 -0.36 -7.01 -17.85
CA ILE A 245 0.99 -7.40 -17.41
C ILE A 245 1.63 -8.34 -18.44
N ASP A 246 2.84 -8.00 -18.87
CA ASP A 246 3.72 -8.85 -19.68
C ASP A 246 4.93 -9.30 -18.85
N MET A 247 4.93 -10.58 -18.44
CA MET A 247 5.98 -11.18 -17.63
C MET A 247 6.96 -11.99 -18.48
N LYS A 248 8.20 -11.53 -18.59
CA LYS A 248 9.25 -12.22 -19.32
C LYS A 248 10.26 -12.95 -18.43
N ARG A 249 10.32 -12.62 -17.13
CA ARG A 249 11.23 -13.26 -16.16
C ARG A 249 10.80 -12.91 -14.72
N GLY A 250 11.24 -13.70 -13.74
CA GLY A 250 11.06 -13.43 -12.32
C GLY A 250 9.73 -13.91 -11.77
N ASN A 251 9.26 -13.30 -10.70
CA ASN A 251 8.08 -13.74 -9.98
C ASN A 251 6.94 -12.71 -10.11
N LEU A 252 5.72 -13.23 -10.28
CA LEU A 252 4.49 -12.46 -10.16
C LEU A 252 3.68 -12.99 -8.98
N VAL A 253 3.27 -12.11 -8.09
CA VAL A 253 2.35 -12.41 -6.99
C VAL A 253 1.14 -11.51 -7.12
N VAL A 254 -0.05 -12.10 -7.27
CA VAL A 254 -1.32 -11.36 -7.35
C VAL A 254 -2.17 -11.70 -6.14
N ASN A 255 -2.25 -10.75 -5.23
CA ASN A 255 -3.06 -10.85 -3.99
C ASN A 255 -4.47 -10.25 -4.18
N GLY A 256 -4.72 -9.58 -5.32
CA GLY A 256 -5.99 -8.94 -5.60
C GLY A 256 -5.87 -7.96 -6.76
N GLY A 257 -6.72 -6.94 -6.76
CA GLY A 257 -6.72 -5.88 -7.77
C GLY A 257 -7.51 -6.22 -9.04
N ILE A 258 -7.52 -5.26 -9.95
CA ILE A 258 -8.21 -5.35 -11.25
C ILE A 258 -7.17 -5.24 -12.35
N MET A 259 -7.08 -6.25 -13.19
CA MET A 259 -6.18 -6.29 -14.34
C MET A 259 -7.00 -6.46 -15.61
N THR A 260 -6.89 -5.49 -16.52
CA THR A 260 -7.75 -5.44 -17.71
C THR A 260 -6.94 -5.23 -18.98
N SER A 261 -7.23 -6.02 -20.00
CA SER A 261 -6.81 -5.82 -21.39
C SER A 261 -8.00 -5.41 -22.26
N LYS A 262 -7.83 -4.40 -23.11
CA LYS A 262 -8.83 -4.03 -24.14
C LYS A 262 -8.57 -4.69 -25.50
N GLY A 263 -7.60 -5.58 -25.58
CA GLY A 263 -7.41 -6.41 -26.75
C GLY A 263 -6.97 -5.70 -28.01
N LYS A 264 -6.48 -4.49 -27.90
CA LYS A 264 -5.80 -3.80 -29.00
C LYS A 264 -4.31 -3.95 -28.79
N GLY A 265 -3.78 -5.15 -29.08
CA GLY A 265 -2.36 -5.40 -29.03
C GLY A 265 -1.59 -4.38 -29.84
N ASN A 266 -0.38 -4.09 -29.41
CA ASN A 266 0.56 -3.31 -30.16
C ASN A 266 0.87 -4.00 -31.48
N THR A 267 0.56 -3.39 -32.61
CA THR A 267 0.89 -3.85 -33.95
C THR A 267 2.22 -3.30 -34.45
N GLY A 268 3.00 -2.61 -33.60
CA GLY A 268 4.27 -1.99 -33.95
C GLY A 268 5.43 -2.97 -34.01
N LYS A 269 6.52 -2.55 -34.66
CA LYS A 269 7.72 -3.37 -34.89
C LYS A 269 8.43 -3.83 -33.61
N TRP A 270 8.24 -3.15 -32.52
CA TRP A 270 8.80 -3.51 -31.22
C TRP A 270 8.00 -4.60 -30.49
N GLY A 271 6.81 -4.88 -30.96
CA GLY A 271 5.98 -6.00 -30.47
C GLY A 271 6.57 -7.39 -30.77
N GLU A 272 7.55 -7.49 -31.65
CA GLU A 272 8.21 -8.78 -31.95
C GLU A 272 8.96 -9.38 -30.76
N GLY A 273 9.32 -8.56 -29.78
CA GLY A 273 9.99 -9.02 -28.55
C GLY A 273 9.15 -8.94 -27.28
N THR A 274 8.11 -8.14 -27.26
CA THR A 274 7.36 -7.81 -26.04
C THR A 274 5.89 -8.19 -26.11
N GLY A 275 5.22 -7.92 -27.22
CA GLY A 275 3.80 -8.13 -27.34
C GLY A 275 3.47 -9.41 -28.09
N ASP A 276 2.73 -10.30 -27.47
CA ASP A 276 1.91 -11.20 -28.24
C ASP A 276 0.62 -10.45 -28.60
N PRO A 277 0.22 -10.42 -29.88
CA PRO A 277 -0.97 -9.73 -30.33
C PRO A 277 -2.27 -10.30 -29.72
N ASP A 278 -2.17 -11.32 -28.90
CA ASP A 278 -3.30 -12.13 -28.46
C ASP A 278 -4.13 -11.55 -27.31
N LYS A 279 -3.89 -10.27 -26.92
CA LYS A 279 -4.86 -9.53 -26.11
C LYS A 279 -5.10 -10.06 -24.69
N ALA A 280 -4.13 -10.82 -24.15
CA ALA A 280 -4.23 -11.37 -22.81
C ALA A 280 -4.09 -10.29 -21.74
N ALA A 281 -4.83 -10.42 -20.62
CA ALA A 281 -4.59 -9.54 -19.49
C ALA A 281 -3.24 -9.85 -18.82
N LEU A 282 -2.94 -11.12 -18.60
CA LEU A 282 -1.65 -11.57 -18.09
C LEU A 282 -0.95 -12.42 -19.16
N ASN A 283 0.16 -11.93 -19.68
CA ASN A 283 0.94 -12.60 -20.72
C ASN A 283 2.24 -13.17 -20.17
N PHE A 284 2.50 -14.44 -20.46
CA PHE A 284 3.70 -15.18 -20.08
C PHE A 284 4.41 -15.82 -21.29
N CYS A 285 4.06 -15.39 -22.50
CA CYS A 285 4.64 -15.92 -23.74
C CYS A 285 6.07 -15.42 -23.96
N LYS A 286 6.87 -16.22 -24.64
CA LYS A 286 8.26 -15.92 -25.05
C LYS A 286 9.11 -15.37 -23.89
N PRO A 287 9.24 -16.10 -22.78
CA PRO A 287 9.97 -15.65 -21.61
C PRO A 287 11.47 -15.51 -21.88
N TYR A 288 12.11 -14.51 -21.28
CA TYR A 288 13.58 -14.32 -21.35
C TYR A 288 14.30 -15.13 -20.26
N GLY A 289 13.58 -15.59 -19.27
CA GLY A 289 14.07 -16.45 -18.20
C GLY A 289 12.92 -17.18 -17.53
N ASN A 290 13.20 -17.89 -16.44
CA ASN A 290 12.16 -18.58 -15.70
C ASN A 290 11.17 -17.59 -15.11
N VAL A 291 9.87 -17.91 -15.21
CA VAL A 291 8.77 -17.15 -14.63
C VAL A 291 8.02 -18.04 -13.65
N LYS A 292 7.74 -17.50 -12.47
CA LYS A 292 6.83 -18.11 -11.51
C LYS A 292 5.71 -17.10 -11.18
N ALA A 293 4.45 -17.50 -11.37
CA ALA A 293 3.31 -16.66 -11.01
C ALA A 293 2.40 -17.40 -10.04
N THR A 294 2.00 -16.68 -8.98
CA THR A 294 0.99 -17.14 -8.01
C THR A 294 -0.14 -16.11 -7.97
N ILE A 295 -1.36 -16.54 -8.29
CA ILE A 295 -2.54 -15.67 -8.35
C ILE A 295 -3.55 -16.18 -7.32
N MET A 296 -3.69 -15.45 -6.23
CA MET A 296 -4.53 -15.84 -5.10
C MET A 296 -5.91 -15.16 -5.13
N ALA A 297 -6.02 -14.01 -5.80
CA ALA A 297 -7.26 -13.25 -5.92
C ALA A 297 -7.17 -12.26 -7.09
N GLY A 298 -8.20 -11.44 -7.28
CA GLY A 298 -8.26 -10.37 -8.27
C GLY A 298 -9.30 -10.61 -9.35
N THR A 299 -9.54 -9.59 -10.16
CA THR A 299 -10.39 -9.65 -11.34
C THR A 299 -9.52 -9.45 -12.58
N ILE A 300 -9.41 -10.47 -13.39
CA ILE A 300 -8.54 -10.51 -14.57
C ILE A 300 -9.42 -10.65 -15.81
N THR A 301 -9.48 -9.58 -16.61
CA THR A 301 -10.39 -9.50 -17.76
C THR A 301 -9.65 -9.11 -19.03
N ALA A 302 -10.00 -9.76 -20.11
CA ALA A 302 -9.48 -9.48 -21.45
C ALA A 302 -10.55 -9.70 -22.51
N GLU A 303 -10.37 -9.12 -23.70
CA GLU A 303 -11.15 -9.49 -24.88
C GLU A 303 -10.69 -10.85 -25.44
N GLY A 304 -9.43 -11.22 -25.21
CA GLY A 304 -8.88 -12.55 -25.46
C GLY A 304 -8.78 -13.36 -24.18
N ASP A 305 -7.70 -14.11 -24.03
CA ASP A 305 -7.46 -14.91 -22.83
C ASP A 305 -7.13 -14.05 -21.61
N ALA A 306 -7.74 -14.34 -20.47
CA ALA A 306 -7.38 -13.68 -19.22
C ALA A 306 -5.92 -13.96 -18.84
N VAL A 307 -5.44 -15.18 -19.11
CA VAL A 307 -4.07 -15.65 -18.86
C VAL A 307 -3.58 -16.42 -20.07
N LEU A 308 -2.42 -16.05 -20.63
CA LEU A 308 -1.84 -16.66 -21.80
C LEU A 308 -0.40 -17.13 -21.56
N THR A 309 -0.09 -18.34 -22.03
CA THR A 309 1.26 -18.91 -22.10
C THR A 309 1.51 -19.46 -23.49
N ASP A 310 2.77 -19.62 -23.88
CA ASP A 310 3.13 -20.35 -25.10
C ASP A 310 2.55 -21.77 -25.10
N ALA A 311 2.12 -22.23 -26.26
CA ALA A 311 1.69 -23.62 -26.46
C ALA A 311 2.85 -24.60 -26.24
N GLU A 312 4.04 -24.21 -26.74
CA GLU A 312 5.29 -24.96 -26.56
C GLU A 312 6.25 -24.13 -25.69
N PRO A 313 6.89 -24.73 -24.68
CA PRO A 313 7.82 -24.02 -23.82
C PRO A 313 9.01 -23.45 -24.61
N THR A 314 9.42 -22.24 -24.29
CA THR A 314 10.68 -21.68 -24.80
C THR A 314 11.86 -22.54 -24.30
N GLU A 315 12.73 -22.99 -25.18
CA GLU A 315 13.85 -23.87 -24.84
C GLU A 315 14.69 -23.31 -23.67
N GLY A 316 14.91 -24.14 -22.67
CA GLY A 316 15.67 -23.80 -21.47
C GLY A 316 15.01 -22.78 -20.53
N LYS A 317 13.71 -22.50 -20.70
CA LYS A 317 12.93 -21.61 -19.84
C LYS A 317 11.70 -22.32 -19.30
N THR A 318 11.28 -21.93 -18.11
CA THR A 318 10.07 -22.48 -17.46
C THR A 318 9.11 -21.35 -17.13
N VAL A 319 7.82 -21.61 -17.37
CA VAL A 319 6.71 -20.79 -16.86
C VAL A 319 5.90 -21.66 -15.91
N THR A 320 5.88 -21.31 -14.64
CA THR A 320 5.12 -22.02 -13.62
C THR A 320 4.00 -21.11 -13.13
N LEU A 321 2.76 -21.52 -13.37
CA LEU A 321 1.57 -20.80 -12.93
C LEU A 321 0.87 -21.58 -11.82
N ALA A 322 0.42 -20.87 -10.79
CA ALA A 322 -0.38 -21.36 -9.69
C ALA A 322 -1.57 -20.42 -9.48
N ILE A 323 -2.73 -20.79 -10.02
CA ILE A 323 -3.96 -20.01 -9.82
C ILE A 323 -4.75 -20.65 -8.70
N GLU A 324 -4.98 -19.87 -7.64
CA GLU A 324 -5.58 -20.31 -6.39
C GLU A 324 -6.79 -19.46 -5.97
N GLY A 325 -7.21 -18.53 -6.84
CA GLY A 325 -8.37 -17.69 -6.63
C GLY A 325 -8.56 -16.67 -7.74
N GLY A 326 -9.56 -15.83 -7.63
CA GLY A 326 -9.84 -14.73 -8.56
C GLY A 326 -11.00 -15.01 -9.52
N LYS A 327 -11.35 -13.95 -10.28
CA LYS A 327 -12.39 -13.96 -11.31
C LYS A 327 -11.76 -13.64 -12.67
N TYR A 328 -12.10 -14.41 -13.69
CA TYR A 328 -11.46 -14.38 -15.00
C TYR A 328 -12.48 -14.26 -16.13
N SER A 329 -12.14 -13.55 -17.20
CA SER A 329 -12.97 -13.46 -18.40
C SER A 329 -12.92 -14.71 -19.29
N SER A 330 -11.95 -15.60 -19.09
CA SER A 330 -11.81 -16.87 -19.82
C SER A 330 -11.49 -18.03 -18.89
N ASP A 331 -11.60 -19.27 -19.41
CA ASP A 331 -11.27 -20.48 -18.66
C ASP A 331 -9.76 -20.58 -18.36
N VAL A 332 -9.43 -20.61 -17.08
CA VAL A 332 -8.04 -20.76 -16.59
C VAL A 332 -7.80 -22.10 -15.89
N SER A 333 -8.70 -23.08 -16.06
CA SER A 333 -8.66 -24.38 -15.36
C SER A 333 -7.30 -25.08 -15.51
N LYS A 334 -6.67 -25.00 -16.69
CA LYS A 334 -5.35 -25.61 -16.95
C LYS A 334 -4.20 -25.04 -16.12
N TYR A 335 -4.39 -23.88 -15.49
CA TYR A 335 -3.38 -23.22 -14.67
C TYR A 335 -3.68 -23.27 -13.17
N CYS A 336 -4.82 -23.83 -12.79
CA CYS A 336 -5.21 -23.93 -11.39
C CYS A 336 -4.26 -24.86 -10.63
N SER A 337 -3.92 -24.48 -9.40
CA SER A 337 -3.21 -25.35 -8.46
C SER A 337 -4.04 -26.58 -8.12
N SER A 338 -3.39 -27.65 -7.67
CA SER A 338 -4.08 -28.87 -7.23
C SER A 338 -5.17 -28.56 -6.20
N GLY A 339 -6.36 -29.08 -6.41
CA GLY A 339 -7.54 -28.85 -5.58
C GLY A 339 -8.32 -27.58 -5.93
N TYR A 340 -7.83 -26.72 -6.81
CA TYR A 340 -8.55 -25.54 -7.29
C TYR A 340 -9.18 -25.80 -8.65
N THR A 341 -10.34 -25.23 -8.87
CA THR A 341 -11.08 -25.38 -10.13
C THR A 341 -11.67 -24.05 -10.55
N ALA A 342 -11.58 -23.72 -11.85
CA ALA A 342 -12.29 -22.61 -12.44
C ALA A 342 -13.71 -23.05 -12.79
N THR A 343 -14.72 -22.44 -12.16
CA THR A 343 -16.13 -22.70 -12.43
C THR A 343 -16.72 -21.56 -13.23
N PRO A 344 -17.48 -21.85 -14.32
CA PRO A 344 -18.14 -20.82 -15.11
C PRO A 344 -19.26 -20.16 -14.31
N ASN A 345 -19.36 -18.83 -14.44
CA ASN A 345 -20.44 -18.01 -13.89
C ASN A 345 -21.51 -17.74 -14.97
N ALA A 346 -22.70 -17.34 -14.54
CA ALA A 346 -23.80 -17.01 -15.45
C ALA A 346 -23.50 -15.82 -16.40
N ASP A 347 -22.55 -14.96 -16.03
CA ASP A 347 -22.10 -13.81 -16.84
C ASP A 347 -20.98 -14.17 -17.85
N GLY A 348 -20.66 -15.46 -18.02
CA GLY A 348 -19.61 -15.95 -18.92
C GLY A 348 -18.19 -15.84 -18.35
N THR A 349 -18.03 -15.34 -17.15
CA THR A 349 -16.73 -15.33 -16.44
C THR A 349 -16.49 -16.64 -15.69
N TYR A 350 -15.29 -16.80 -15.15
CA TYR A 350 -14.89 -17.97 -14.36
C TYR A 350 -14.44 -17.53 -12.98
N THR A 351 -14.84 -18.25 -11.96
CA THR A 351 -14.33 -18.05 -10.59
C THR A 351 -13.49 -19.25 -10.19
N VAL A 352 -12.27 -18.99 -9.76
CA VAL A 352 -11.40 -20.05 -9.22
C VAL A 352 -11.62 -20.17 -7.72
N ALA A 353 -11.91 -21.38 -7.27
CA ALA A 353 -12.08 -21.72 -5.87
C ALA A 353 -11.50 -23.10 -5.58
N TYR A 354 -11.26 -23.34 -4.30
CA TYR A 354 -10.82 -24.65 -3.83
C TYR A 354 -12.00 -25.62 -3.71
N PHE A 355 -11.91 -26.75 -4.39
CA PHE A 355 -12.91 -27.83 -4.40
C PHE A 355 -12.36 -29.19 -3.93
N GLY A 356 -11.08 -29.25 -3.58
CA GLY A 356 -10.47 -30.44 -3.01
C GLY A 356 -10.82 -30.68 -1.55
N ASN A 357 -9.99 -31.43 -0.82
CA ASN A 357 -10.16 -31.61 0.62
C ASN A 357 -10.19 -30.24 1.32
N VAL A 358 -11.04 -30.11 2.32
CA VAL A 358 -11.20 -28.87 3.09
C VAL A 358 -9.88 -28.62 3.84
N VAL A 359 -9.08 -27.67 3.36
CA VAL A 359 -7.77 -27.36 3.93
C VAL A 359 -7.65 -25.91 4.38
N LEU A 360 -6.93 -25.71 5.46
CA LEU A 360 -6.37 -24.43 5.86
C LEU A 360 -5.15 -24.13 5.00
N VAL A 361 -5.04 -22.92 4.49
CA VAL A 361 -3.89 -22.47 3.70
C VAL A 361 -3.27 -21.24 4.34
N VAL A 362 -1.97 -21.31 4.61
CA VAL A 362 -1.17 -20.23 5.16
C VAL A 362 -0.07 -19.86 4.17
N TYR A 363 0.00 -18.59 3.83
CA TYR A 363 1.00 -18.03 2.92
C TYR A 363 2.00 -17.18 3.69
N ASP A 364 3.26 -17.33 3.36
CA ASP A 364 4.35 -16.40 3.71
C ASP A 364 5.10 -15.99 2.43
N ASP A 365 6.09 -15.11 2.53
CA ASP A 365 6.84 -14.60 1.38
C ASP A 365 7.55 -15.69 0.56
N LYS A 366 7.77 -16.85 1.12
CA LYS A 366 8.60 -17.93 0.55
C LYS A 366 7.85 -19.21 0.29
N SER A 367 6.72 -19.41 0.94
CA SER A 367 6.05 -20.69 0.95
C SER A 367 4.53 -20.59 1.12
N LYS A 368 3.90 -21.72 0.84
CA LYS A 368 2.51 -21.99 1.13
C LYS A 368 2.47 -23.27 1.98
N LYS A 369 1.90 -23.17 3.16
CA LYS A 369 1.65 -24.31 4.07
C LYS A 369 0.17 -24.66 4.03
N MET A 370 -0.13 -25.94 4.14
CA MET A 370 -1.51 -26.46 4.12
C MET A 370 -1.71 -27.41 5.28
N ALA A 371 -2.92 -27.44 5.84
CA ALA A 371 -3.33 -28.42 6.82
C ALA A 371 -4.77 -28.86 6.58
N GLU A 372 -4.99 -30.15 6.45
CA GLU A 372 -6.32 -30.78 6.47
C GLU A 372 -6.82 -30.95 7.91
N ALA A 373 -8.08 -31.35 8.04
CA ALA A 373 -8.66 -31.70 9.32
C ALA A 373 -7.79 -32.75 10.06
N GLY A 374 -7.49 -32.51 11.33
CA GLY A 374 -6.66 -33.36 12.17
C GLY A 374 -5.15 -33.21 11.99
N GLN A 375 -4.68 -32.42 11.03
CA GLN A 375 -3.25 -32.19 10.80
C GLN A 375 -2.68 -31.07 11.68
N SER A 376 -1.35 -30.96 11.66
CA SER A 376 -0.64 -29.91 12.39
C SER A 376 -0.11 -28.82 11.44
N ILE A 377 -0.13 -27.56 11.89
CA ILE A 377 0.46 -26.44 11.17
C ILE A 377 1.23 -25.51 12.10
N THR A 378 2.35 -24.98 11.63
CA THR A 378 3.09 -23.91 12.31
C THR A 378 3.01 -22.63 11.50
N ILE A 379 2.53 -21.56 12.11
CA ILE A 379 2.37 -20.23 11.54
C ILE A 379 3.36 -19.29 12.21
N ASP A 380 4.27 -18.74 11.43
CA ASP A 380 5.16 -17.67 11.86
C ASP A 380 4.43 -16.32 11.73
N MET A 381 4.14 -15.71 12.87
CA MET A 381 3.40 -14.44 12.93
C MET A 381 4.21 -13.23 12.45
N ASP A 382 5.51 -13.37 12.25
CA ASP A 382 6.36 -12.32 11.69
C ASP A 382 6.47 -12.42 10.16
N GLU A 383 6.22 -13.59 9.58
CA GLU A 383 6.34 -13.83 8.14
C GLU A 383 4.99 -14.09 7.43
N VAL A 384 3.92 -14.42 8.16
CA VAL A 384 2.63 -14.76 7.54
C VAL A 384 2.00 -13.56 6.84
N ASN A 385 1.59 -13.77 5.57
CA ASN A 385 0.95 -12.74 4.74
C ASN A 385 -0.55 -12.95 4.58
N LYS A 386 -1.00 -14.22 4.59
CA LYS A 386 -2.41 -14.58 4.44
C LYS A 386 -2.72 -15.91 5.12
N ILE A 387 -3.86 -15.97 5.77
CA ILE A 387 -4.45 -17.20 6.26
C ILE A 387 -5.82 -17.34 5.58
N TRP A 388 -5.93 -18.31 4.71
CA TRP A 388 -7.18 -18.60 4.03
C TRP A 388 -7.86 -19.80 4.67
N VAL A 389 -9.10 -19.61 5.07
CA VAL A 389 -9.96 -20.64 5.64
C VAL A 389 -11.17 -20.78 4.73
N PRO A 390 -11.47 -21.99 4.23
CA PRO A 390 -12.66 -22.24 3.42
C PRO A 390 -13.94 -21.91 4.19
N GLU A 391 -15.02 -21.61 3.47
CA GLU A 391 -16.29 -21.20 4.07
C GLU A 391 -16.85 -22.26 5.04
N ALA A 392 -16.61 -23.53 4.75
CA ALA A 392 -16.99 -24.66 5.62
C ALA A 392 -16.14 -24.78 6.90
N GLY A 393 -15.07 -24.00 7.01
CA GLY A 393 -14.07 -24.14 8.08
C GLY A 393 -13.16 -25.36 7.91
N VAL A 394 -12.19 -25.54 8.81
CA VAL A 394 -11.31 -26.73 8.89
C VAL A 394 -11.24 -27.19 10.33
N LYS A 395 -11.56 -28.45 10.59
CA LYS A 395 -11.73 -28.97 11.94
C LYS A 395 -10.49 -29.68 12.49
N GLY A 396 -10.29 -29.59 13.80
CA GLY A 396 -9.33 -30.38 14.55
C GLY A 396 -7.87 -30.09 14.20
N VAL A 397 -7.51 -28.90 13.75
CA VAL A 397 -6.13 -28.56 13.37
C VAL A 397 -5.30 -28.28 14.61
N ASN A 398 -4.13 -28.96 14.72
CA ASN A 398 -3.15 -28.63 15.76
C ASN A 398 -2.30 -27.44 15.31
N THR A 399 -2.41 -26.32 15.99
CA THR A 399 -1.78 -25.07 15.56
C THR A 399 -0.68 -24.63 16.51
N THR A 400 0.48 -24.32 15.95
CA THR A 400 1.57 -23.62 16.66
C THR A 400 1.73 -22.25 16.05
N LEU A 401 1.58 -21.20 16.85
CA LEU A 401 1.94 -19.84 16.45
C LEU A 401 3.34 -19.53 17.00
N THR A 402 4.23 -19.05 16.15
CA THR A 402 5.59 -18.62 16.54
C THR A 402 5.74 -17.12 16.29
N LYS A 403 6.48 -16.43 17.15
CA LYS A 403 6.80 -15.03 16.99
C LYS A 403 8.05 -14.66 17.75
N ASN A 404 8.90 -13.79 17.15
CA ASN A 404 10.04 -13.19 17.83
C ASN A 404 9.62 -11.86 18.48
N TYR A 405 9.44 -11.87 19.79
CA TYR A 405 9.05 -10.70 20.56
C TYR A 405 10.25 -9.82 20.86
N THR A 406 10.26 -8.61 20.33
CA THR A 406 11.34 -7.61 20.56
C THR A 406 11.11 -6.72 21.77
N ASN A 407 9.93 -6.79 22.35
CA ASN A 407 9.55 -6.09 23.59
C ASN A 407 8.41 -6.83 24.30
N THR A 408 8.16 -6.47 25.55
CA THR A 408 7.11 -7.04 26.40
C THR A 408 5.85 -6.17 26.48
N GLY A 409 5.60 -5.32 25.49
CA GLY A 409 4.39 -4.52 25.40
C GLY A 409 3.18 -5.29 24.87
N TRP A 410 1.99 -4.74 25.09
CA TRP A 410 0.76 -5.29 24.54
C TRP A 410 0.75 -5.25 23.01
N ASN A 411 0.28 -6.32 22.40
CA ASN A 411 0.07 -6.46 20.96
C ASN A 411 -1.38 -6.84 20.70
N THR A 412 -1.96 -6.37 19.58
CA THR A 412 -3.27 -6.85 19.13
C THR A 412 -3.18 -8.32 18.74
N PHE A 413 -4.21 -9.08 19.04
CA PHE A 413 -4.26 -10.51 18.80
C PHE A 413 -5.68 -11.00 18.59
N PHE A 414 -5.88 -11.87 17.64
CA PHE A 414 -7.03 -12.75 17.52
C PHE A 414 -6.62 -14.04 16.81
N VAL A 415 -7.47 -15.05 16.85
CA VAL A 415 -7.34 -16.27 16.05
C VAL A 415 -8.67 -16.61 15.40
N PRO A 416 -8.68 -17.32 14.25
CA PRO A 416 -9.90 -17.67 13.53
C PRO A 416 -10.54 -18.97 14.06
N PHE A 417 -10.41 -19.26 15.35
CA PHE A 417 -10.99 -20.40 16.04
C PHE A 417 -11.27 -20.07 17.50
N ASP A 418 -12.22 -20.78 18.11
CA ASP A 418 -12.46 -20.68 19.54
C ASP A 418 -11.36 -21.42 20.29
N PHE A 419 -10.92 -20.88 21.43
CA PHE A 419 -9.96 -21.56 22.29
C PHE A 419 -10.22 -21.24 23.77
N THR A 420 -9.66 -22.10 24.62
CA THR A 420 -9.67 -21.89 26.08
C THR A 420 -8.24 -21.62 26.53
N LEU A 421 -8.06 -20.57 27.31
CA LEU A 421 -6.75 -20.25 27.91
C LEU A 421 -6.33 -21.35 28.88
N THR A 422 -5.09 -21.77 28.76
CA THR A 422 -4.49 -22.80 29.63
C THR A 422 -3.44 -22.19 30.53
N GLU A 423 -3.16 -22.83 31.66
CA GLU A 423 -2.04 -22.45 32.53
C GLU A 423 -0.70 -22.46 31.76
N GLU A 424 -0.53 -23.36 30.79
CA GLU A 424 0.69 -23.44 29.98
C GLU A 424 0.88 -22.19 29.11
N MET A 425 -0.18 -21.71 28.45
CA MET A 425 -0.13 -20.45 27.67
C MET A 425 0.22 -19.27 28.57
N LEU A 426 -0.30 -19.26 29.79
CA LEU A 426 -0.10 -18.18 30.74
C LEU A 426 1.29 -18.19 31.41
N LYS A 427 2.13 -19.20 31.19
CA LYS A 427 3.53 -19.16 31.62
C LYS A 427 4.33 -18.08 30.90
N ASP A 428 4.17 -18.02 29.58
CA ASP A 428 4.95 -17.15 28.71
C ASP A 428 4.21 -15.89 28.28
N PHE A 429 2.86 -15.86 28.44
CA PHE A 429 2.02 -14.78 27.96
C PHE A 429 1.01 -14.30 29.00
N GLU A 430 0.61 -13.06 28.84
CA GLU A 430 -0.59 -12.48 29.42
C GLU A 430 -1.60 -12.19 28.30
N PHE A 431 -2.88 -12.38 28.61
CA PHE A 431 -3.98 -12.09 27.69
C PHE A 431 -4.96 -11.13 28.33
N ALA A 432 -5.49 -10.22 27.53
CA ALA A 432 -6.62 -9.39 27.93
C ALA A 432 -7.65 -9.34 26.79
N THR A 433 -8.92 -9.47 27.15
CA THR A 433 -10.03 -9.46 26.22
C THR A 433 -10.72 -8.11 26.20
N LEU A 434 -11.22 -7.67 25.05
CA LEU A 434 -11.98 -6.43 24.93
C LEU A 434 -13.16 -6.44 25.92
N TYR A 435 -13.24 -5.46 26.81
CA TYR A 435 -14.22 -5.43 27.90
C TYR A 435 -15.43 -4.57 27.61
N ALA A 436 -15.65 -4.14 26.43
CA ALA A 436 -16.95 -3.60 26.08
C ALA A 436 -17.22 -2.10 26.30
N THR A 437 -16.36 -1.35 26.94
CA THR A 437 -16.61 0.10 27.13
C THR A 437 -15.35 0.92 26.89
N ALA A 438 -15.50 2.01 26.14
CA ALA A 438 -14.54 3.08 26.18
C ALA A 438 -14.77 3.87 27.50
N LEU A 439 -13.74 3.98 28.30
CA LEU A 439 -13.73 4.84 29.46
C LEU A 439 -13.39 6.27 29.01
N GLU A 440 -14.15 7.25 29.47
CA GLU A 440 -13.78 8.65 29.31
C GLU A 440 -13.04 9.07 30.57
N ASN A 441 -11.79 9.50 30.44
CA ASN A 441 -11.09 10.15 31.55
C ASN A 441 -11.64 11.57 31.74
N GLY A 442 -11.40 12.18 32.93
CA GLY A 442 -11.88 13.51 33.28
C GLY A 442 -11.48 14.65 32.30
N ASN A 443 -10.65 14.36 31.29
CA ASN A 443 -10.22 15.29 30.24
C ASN A 443 -10.93 15.03 28.90
N GLY A 444 -11.91 14.11 28.84
CA GLY A 444 -12.61 13.75 27.59
C GLY A 444 -11.78 12.89 26.60
N SER A 445 -10.65 12.33 27.03
CA SER A 445 -9.86 11.44 26.16
C SER A 445 -10.30 10.00 26.34
N PRO A 446 -10.77 9.31 25.28
CA PRO A 446 -11.24 7.95 25.37
C PRO A 446 -10.12 6.95 25.62
N ALA A 447 -10.44 5.89 26.37
CA ALA A 447 -9.57 4.73 26.54
C ALA A 447 -10.36 3.45 26.29
N ILE A 448 -9.80 2.56 25.47
CA ILE A 448 -10.39 1.24 25.24
C ILE A 448 -10.05 0.33 26.40
N SER A 449 -11.06 -0.23 27.05
CA SER A 449 -10.87 -1.11 28.20
C SER A 449 -10.77 -2.58 27.78
N TYR A 450 -9.80 -3.27 28.36
CA TYR A 450 -9.60 -4.70 28.27
C TYR A 450 -9.58 -5.28 29.69
N LYS A 451 -9.98 -6.52 29.82
CA LYS A 451 -9.95 -7.25 31.09
C LYS A 451 -8.94 -8.37 31.00
N MET A 452 -8.08 -8.48 32.03
CA MET A 452 -7.14 -9.61 32.13
C MET A 452 -7.90 -10.92 32.09
N ALA A 453 -7.43 -11.80 31.24
CA ALA A 453 -7.97 -13.13 31.08
C ALA A 453 -7.14 -14.14 31.90
N LYS A 454 -7.79 -15.20 32.36
CA LYS A 454 -7.21 -16.24 33.21
C LYS A 454 -7.41 -17.62 32.61
N ALA A 455 -6.71 -18.61 33.15
CA ALA A 455 -6.90 -19.99 32.77
C ALA A 455 -8.36 -20.43 32.94
N GLY A 456 -8.86 -21.14 31.94
CA GLY A 456 -10.26 -21.54 31.83
C GLY A 456 -11.16 -20.56 31.08
N ASP A 457 -10.73 -19.32 30.83
CA ASP A 457 -11.51 -18.38 30.03
C ASP A 457 -11.59 -18.83 28.58
N LYS A 458 -12.79 -18.77 28.02
CA LYS A 458 -13.06 -19.11 26.61
C LYS A 458 -13.05 -17.86 25.78
N ILE A 459 -12.25 -17.88 24.72
CA ILE A 459 -12.11 -16.79 23.75
C ILE A 459 -12.68 -17.25 22.41
N ALA A 460 -13.64 -16.52 21.89
CA ALA A 460 -14.28 -16.85 20.63
C ALA A 460 -13.39 -16.49 19.44
N ALA A 461 -13.60 -17.18 18.31
CA ALA A 461 -12.97 -16.84 17.03
C ALA A 461 -13.19 -15.36 16.68
N PHE A 462 -12.16 -14.73 16.13
CA PHE A 462 -12.16 -13.30 15.70
C PHE A 462 -12.42 -12.28 16.82
N PHE A 463 -12.41 -12.70 18.06
CA PHE A 463 -12.64 -11.77 19.18
C PHE A 463 -11.37 -10.94 19.45
N PRO A 464 -11.47 -9.60 19.52
CA PRO A 464 -10.32 -8.73 19.76
C PRO A 464 -9.72 -8.97 21.15
N CYS A 465 -8.46 -9.40 21.17
CA CYS A 465 -7.67 -9.61 22.38
C CYS A 465 -6.38 -8.79 22.31
N LEU A 466 -5.78 -8.59 23.46
CA LEU A 466 -4.40 -8.21 23.59
C LEU A 466 -3.59 -9.41 24.06
N ILE A 467 -2.37 -9.54 23.55
CA ILE A 467 -1.37 -10.51 24.01
C ILE A 467 -0.10 -9.77 24.40
N LYS A 468 0.50 -10.13 25.51
CA LYS A 468 1.75 -9.59 26.02
C LYS A 468 2.69 -10.73 26.35
N ALA A 469 3.87 -10.73 25.75
CA ALA A 469 4.91 -11.70 26.09
C ALA A 469 5.58 -11.31 27.40
N LYS A 470 5.85 -12.28 28.26
CA LYS A 470 6.54 -12.07 29.54
C LYS A 470 8.07 -11.97 29.39
N ALA A 471 8.58 -12.40 28.22
CA ALA A 471 9.99 -12.29 27.86
C ALA A 471 10.16 -11.92 26.40
N THR A 472 11.31 -11.41 26.01
CA THR A 472 11.73 -11.20 24.62
C THR A 472 12.33 -12.46 24.04
N GLY A 473 12.30 -12.61 22.71
CA GLY A 473 12.82 -13.76 21.98
C GLY A 473 11.72 -14.52 21.25
N GLU A 474 12.10 -15.67 20.66
CA GLU A 474 11.13 -16.53 19.98
C GLU A 474 10.27 -17.28 21.00
N LEU A 475 8.98 -17.02 20.99
CA LEU A 475 8.00 -17.68 21.83
C LEU A 475 6.96 -18.42 20.98
N LYS A 476 6.30 -19.41 21.57
CA LYS A 476 5.36 -20.30 20.88
C LYS A 476 4.05 -20.43 21.66
N LEU A 477 2.95 -20.36 20.92
CA LEU A 477 1.61 -20.64 21.41
C LEU A 477 1.09 -21.93 20.75
N TYR A 478 0.62 -22.86 21.55
CA TYR A 478 0.09 -24.15 21.09
C TYR A 478 -1.41 -24.22 21.29
N PHE A 479 -2.10 -24.64 20.22
CA PHE A 479 -3.54 -24.89 20.23
C PHE A 479 -3.79 -26.30 19.68
N SER A 480 -4.46 -27.10 20.46
CA SER A 480 -4.77 -28.49 20.09
C SER A 480 -6.16 -28.63 19.53
N GLU A 481 -6.30 -29.35 18.40
CA GLU A 481 -7.57 -29.73 17.78
C GLU A 481 -8.57 -28.58 17.60
N VAL A 482 -8.10 -27.41 17.14
CA VAL A 482 -8.95 -26.23 16.95
C VAL A 482 -9.70 -26.26 15.62
N ASP A 483 -10.92 -25.73 15.63
CA ASP A 483 -11.78 -25.62 14.45
C ASP A 483 -11.66 -24.22 13.84
N TYR A 484 -10.91 -24.10 12.75
CA TYR A 484 -10.76 -22.86 12.00
C TYR A 484 -12.08 -22.45 11.36
N LYS A 485 -12.42 -21.17 11.49
CA LYS A 485 -13.62 -20.55 10.92
C LYS A 485 -13.23 -19.56 9.82
N SER A 486 -14.06 -19.51 8.76
CA SER A 486 -13.90 -18.50 7.71
C SER A 486 -14.17 -17.09 8.25
N ILE A 487 -13.42 -16.11 7.75
CA ILE A 487 -13.72 -14.69 8.02
C ILE A 487 -14.95 -14.19 7.24
N LYS A 488 -15.43 -14.94 6.25
CA LYS A 488 -16.59 -14.55 5.45
C LYS A 488 -17.84 -14.44 6.32
N GLY A 489 -18.46 -13.27 6.32
CA GLY A 489 -19.63 -12.97 7.14
C GLY A 489 -19.33 -12.61 8.61
N VAL A 490 -18.06 -12.51 8.98
CA VAL A 490 -17.68 -12.01 10.32
C VAL A 490 -17.89 -10.50 10.37
N THR A 491 -18.77 -10.06 11.25
CA THR A 491 -18.95 -8.63 11.54
C THR A 491 -17.81 -8.15 12.44
N PRO A 492 -17.13 -7.04 12.09
CA PRO A 492 -16.18 -6.42 12.99
C PRO A 492 -16.80 -6.12 14.36
N LYS A 493 -16.00 -6.20 15.41
CA LYS A 493 -16.47 -6.00 16.78
C LYS A 493 -16.51 -4.52 17.11
N ASP A 494 -17.66 -4.06 17.57
CA ASP A 494 -17.87 -2.68 18.00
C ASP A 494 -17.70 -2.51 19.49
N CYS A 495 -17.14 -1.36 19.89
CA CYS A 495 -17.07 -0.84 21.24
C CYS A 495 -17.38 0.66 21.17
N SER A 496 -18.36 1.13 21.92
CA SER A 496 -18.81 2.51 21.79
C SER A 496 -18.62 3.33 23.06
N SER A 497 -18.26 4.60 22.90
CA SER A 497 -18.40 5.66 23.88
C SER A 497 -19.72 6.41 23.66
N ILE A 498 -19.91 7.53 24.38
CA ILE A 498 -21.10 8.38 24.17
C ILE A 498 -21.09 9.03 22.78
N THR A 499 -19.92 9.42 22.29
CA THR A 499 -19.75 10.21 21.06
C THR A 499 -19.15 9.43 19.91
N GLU A 500 -18.41 8.35 20.17
CA GLU A 500 -17.61 7.64 19.17
C GLU A 500 -17.96 6.16 19.12
N LEU A 501 -17.89 5.58 17.93
CA LEU A 501 -17.99 4.15 17.67
C LEU A 501 -16.62 3.63 17.28
N TYR A 502 -16.04 2.74 18.10
CA TYR A 502 -14.79 2.05 17.83
C TYR A 502 -15.11 0.71 17.20
N THR A 503 -14.62 0.48 16.00
CA THR A 503 -14.82 -0.78 15.27
C THR A 503 -13.49 -1.49 15.11
N PHE A 504 -13.39 -2.75 15.54
CA PHE A 504 -12.19 -3.58 15.49
C PHE A 504 -12.28 -4.55 14.32
N HIS A 505 -11.35 -4.43 13.36
CA HIS A 505 -11.31 -5.18 12.13
C HIS A 505 -10.25 -6.28 12.21
N PRO A 506 -10.64 -7.56 12.29
CA PRO A 506 -9.69 -8.67 12.28
C PRO A 506 -9.06 -8.83 10.88
N VAL A 507 -7.77 -9.16 10.83
CA VAL A 507 -7.00 -9.22 9.59
C VAL A 507 -6.49 -10.64 9.34
N MET A 508 -6.95 -11.26 8.28
CA MET A 508 -6.53 -12.60 7.84
C MET A 508 -5.56 -12.57 6.65
N GLU A 509 -5.37 -11.43 6.06
CA GLU A 509 -4.44 -11.15 4.96
C GLU A 509 -3.79 -9.80 5.19
N ASN A 510 -2.52 -9.63 4.81
CA ASN A 510 -1.83 -8.35 4.92
C ASN A 510 -2.73 -7.22 4.42
N THR A 511 -3.24 -6.44 5.36
CA THR A 511 -4.22 -5.39 5.09
C THR A 511 -3.54 -4.04 5.20
N TYR A 512 -3.57 -3.32 4.09
CA TYR A 512 -3.07 -1.96 4.03
C TYR A 512 -4.09 -1.00 4.65
N ILE A 513 -3.64 -0.17 5.60
CA ILE A 513 -4.46 0.90 6.14
C ILE A 513 -4.04 2.18 5.42
N ALA A 514 -4.93 2.73 4.60
CA ALA A 514 -4.70 4.02 4.00
C ALA A 514 -4.36 5.07 5.06
N ALA A 515 -3.47 6.00 4.73
CA ALA A 515 -3.17 7.11 5.62
C ALA A 515 -4.47 7.82 6.01
N LYS A 516 -4.61 8.12 7.30
CA LYS A 516 -5.80 8.78 7.86
C LYS A 516 -7.10 7.96 7.89
N HIS A 517 -7.04 6.61 7.80
CA HIS A 517 -8.25 5.77 7.77
C HIS A 517 -8.31 4.72 8.88
N GLY A 518 -7.38 4.73 9.82
CA GLY A 518 -7.42 3.75 10.91
C GLY A 518 -6.35 3.96 11.97
N TYR A 519 -6.43 3.15 13.00
CA TYR A 519 -5.52 3.14 14.14
C TYR A 519 -4.88 1.77 14.28
N TYR A 520 -3.62 1.73 14.59
CA TYR A 520 -2.89 0.52 14.96
C TYR A 520 -2.33 0.62 16.38
N LEU A 521 -2.17 -0.50 17.05
CA LEU A 521 -1.60 -0.53 18.40
C LEU A 521 -0.09 -0.33 18.35
N ASN A 522 0.40 0.69 19.03
CA ASN A 522 1.81 0.87 19.33
C ASN A 522 2.12 0.21 20.69
N SER A 523 2.77 -0.96 20.65
CA SER A 523 3.07 -1.76 21.83
C SER A 523 3.99 -1.06 22.85
N LYS A 524 4.86 -0.14 22.40
CA LYS A 524 5.74 0.64 23.29
C LYS A 524 4.99 1.76 24.03
N GLN A 525 3.88 2.22 23.49
CA GLN A 525 3.09 3.33 24.04
C GLN A 525 1.79 2.87 24.69
N ASN A 526 1.47 1.58 24.61
CA ASN A 526 0.19 1.02 25.04
C ASN A 526 -1.00 1.86 24.58
N SER A 527 -1.00 2.23 23.30
CA SER A 527 -2.03 3.10 22.72
C SER A 527 -2.29 2.74 21.27
N PHE A 528 -3.54 2.84 20.85
CA PHE A 528 -3.88 2.89 19.43
C PHE A 528 -3.48 4.25 18.89
N VAL A 529 -2.65 4.23 17.86
CA VAL A 529 -2.09 5.42 17.21
C VAL A 529 -2.71 5.55 15.83
N TYR A 530 -3.18 6.75 15.52
CA TYR A 530 -3.72 7.08 14.21
C TYR A 530 -2.67 6.91 13.12
N ASN A 531 -3.04 6.21 12.05
CA ASN A 531 -2.12 5.97 10.96
C ASN A 531 -1.97 7.22 10.09
N ILE A 532 -0.79 7.85 10.16
CA ILE A 532 -0.39 8.94 9.28
C ILE A 532 0.58 8.47 8.18
N HIS A 533 0.96 7.19 8.20
CA HIS A 533 1.93 6.61 7.27
C HIS A 533 1.20 5.87 6.15
N PRO A 534 1.48 6.22 4.91
CA PRO A 534 0.85 5.57 3.76
C PRO A 534 1.25 4.10 3.58
N GLU A 535 2.36 3.67 4.17
CA GLU A 535 2.89 2.30 4.05
C GLU A 535 2.50 1.37 5.24
N ALA A 536 1.63 1.81 6.14
CA ALA A 536 1.26 0.95 7.26
C ALA A 536 0.33 -0.17 6.82
N TYR A 537 0.74 -1.39 7.03
CA TYR A 537 -0.13 -2.56 6.87
C TYR A 537 -0.16 -3.40 8.14
N ILE A 538 -1.26 -4.10 8.33
CA ILE A 538 -1.50 -4.99 9.45
C ILE A 538 -1.38 -6.43 8.97
N GLN A 539 -0.53 -7.20 9.62
CA GLN A 539 -0.34 -8.62 9.34
C GLN A 539 -1.52 -9.47 9.84
N PRO A 540 -1.70 -10.67 9.31
CA PRO A 540 -2.68 -11.64 9.82
C PRO A 540 -2.57 -11.88 11.33
N LEU A 541 -3.67 -12.31 11.93
CA LEU A 541 -3.83 -12.53 13.37
C LEU A 541 -3.70 -11.26 14.22
N ARG A 542 -3.78 -10.10 13.59
CA ARG A 542 -3.85 -8.77 14.18
C ARG A 542 -5.18 -8.11 13.83
N TYR A 543 -5.50 -7.04 14.54
CA TYR A 543 -6.61 -6.17 14.15
C TYR A 543 -6.18 -4.71 14.20
N TYR A 544 -6.85 -3.90 13.42
CA TYR A 544 -6.79 -2.45 13.49
C TYR A 544 -8.15 -1.90 13.92
N MET A 545 -8.20 -0.61 14.24
CA MET A 545 -9.40 0.04 14.74
C MET A 545 -9.75 1.23 13.86
N THR A 546 -11.04 1.43 13.61
CA THR A 546 -11.60 2.68 13.07
C THR A 546 -12.47 3.36 14.11
N ILE A 547 -12.61 4.69 13.99
CA ILE A 547 -13.50 5.50 14.82
C ILE A 547 -14.49 6.18 13.90
N GLN A 548 -15.77 6.16 14.26
CA GLN A 548 -16.84 6.82 13.54
C GLN A 548 -17.66 7.71 14.49
N ASP A 549 -18.19 8.82 13.98
CA ASP A 549 -19.17 9.61 14.70
C ASP A 549 -20.48 8.82 14.84
N ARG A 550 -21.02 8.74 16.03
CA ARG A 550 -22.29 8.04 16.27
C ARG A 550 -23.49 8.78 15.67
N GLY A 551 -23.37 10.08 15.40
CA GLY A 551 -24.44 10.90 14.86
C GLY A 551 -24.68 10.69 13.37
N ASP A 552 -23.64 10.60 12.59
CA ASP A 552 -23.71 10.50 11.13
C ASP A 552 -23.01 9.28 10.52
N MET A 553 -22.35 8.48 11.34
CA MET A 553 -21.54 7.33 10.92
C MET A 553 -20.39 7.69 9.96
N SER A 554 -20.04 8.97 9.88
CA SER A 554 -18.87 9.42 9.13
C SER A 554 -17.57 9.09 9.88
N TYR A 555 -16.52 8.90 9.12
CA TYR A 555 -15.18 8.71 9.70
C TYR A 555 -14.68 10.03 10.31
N ILE A 556 -14.22 9.98 11.57
CA ILE A 556 -13.67 11.15 12.25
C ILE A 556 -12.19 11.27 11.94
N GLU A 557 -11.80 12.33 11.25
CA GLU A 557 -10.40 12.76 11.19
C GLU A 557 -10.03 13.48 12.49
N PRO A 558 -8.91 13.12 13.13
CA PRO A 558 -8.45 13.86 14.30
C PRO A 558 -8.23 15.33 13.95
N ALA A 559 -8.86 16.23 14.69
CA ALA A 559 -8.69 17.65 14.48
C ALA A 559 -7.21 18.06 14.62
N ASN A 560 -6.71 18.85 13.66
CA ASN A 560 -5.40 19.52 13.69
C ASN A 560 -4.13 18.66 13.52
N GLY A 561 -4.12 17.63 12.66
CA GLY A 561 -2.86 17.03 12.18
C GLY A 561 -1.95 16.39 13.23
N GLY A 562 -2.39 16.31 14.47
CA GLY A 562 -1.69 15.61 15.56
C GLY A 562 -2.06 14.14 15.56
N ALA A 563 -1.11 13.26 15.84
CA ALA A 563 -1.37 11.84 16.05
C ALA A 563 -2.34 11.70 17.24
N SER A 564 -3.63 11.54 16.95
CA SER A 564 -4.61 11.21 17.98
C SER A 564 -4.27 9.83 18.54
N LYS A 565 -4.23 9.69 19.84
CA LYS A 565 -3.94 8.45 20.54
C LYS A 565 -5.13 8.05 21.38
N VAL A 566 -5.56 6.80 21.19
CA VAL A 566 -6.56 6.18 22.07
C VAL A 566 -5.82 5.23 22.99
N LYS A 567 -5.83 5.51 24.27
CA LYS A 567 -5.14 4.67 25.27
C LYS A 567 -5.84 3.31 25.41
N ILE A 568 -5.08 2.29 25.80
CA ILE A 568 -5.65 1.05 26.31
C ILE A 568 -5.61 1.06 27.84
N CYS A 569 -6.65 0.50 28.44
CA CYS A 569 -6.77 0.28 29.89
C CYS A 569 -6.95 -1.21 30.12
N VAL A 570 -6.03 -1.84 30.82
CA VAL A 570 -6.12 -3.28 31.15
C VAL A 570 -6.52 -3.41 32.63
N ILE A 571 -7.75 -3.87 32.86
CA ILE A 571 -8.32 -4.03 34.19
C ILE A 571 -7.82 -5.35 34.79
N GLY A 572 -7.22 -5.29 36.00
CA GLY A 572 -6.68 -6.46 36.72
C GLY A 572 -5.22 -6.78 36.41
N GLU A 573 -4.47 -5.86 35.84
CA GLU A 573 -3.01 -5.93 35.74
C GLU A 573 -2.38 -5.53 37.08
N ASP A 574 -1.45 -6.35 37.61
CA ASP A 574 -0.85 -6.15 38.94
C ASP A 574 0.16 -4.99 39.01
N GLU A 575 0.61 -4.48 37.87
CA GLU A 575 1.48 -3.31 37.76
C GLU A 575 0.68 -2.11 37.24
N PRO A 576 0.72 -0.93 37.89
CA PRO A 576 0.02 0.24 37.41
C PRO A 576 0.70 0.74 36.13
N THR A 577 0.17 0.37 34.97
CA THR A 577 0.48 1.06 33.72
C THR A 577 -0.18 2.43 33.76
N GLY A 578 0.21 3.36 34.61
CA GLY A 578 -0.24 4.77 34.64
C GLY A 578 -1.75 5.06 34.47
N ILE A 579 -2.60 4.02 34.51
CA ILE A 579 -4.03 4.01 34.23
C ILE A 579 -4.83 3.55 35.45
N THR A 580 -4.23 2.94 36.45
CA THR A 580 -4.86 2.77 37.77
C THR A 580 -5.34 4.10 38.33
N ASP A 581 -4.60 5.18 38.10
CA ASP A 581 -5.03 6.54 38.42
C ASP A 581 -6.31 6.95 37.65
N LEU A 582 -6.57 6.39 36.45
CA LEU A 582 -7.77 6.69 35.67
C LEU A 582 -9.01 5.92 36.18
N VAL A 583 -8.82 4.72 36.71
CA VAL A 583 -9.93 3.95 37.30
C VAL A 583 -10.31 4.56 38.65
N ASP A 584 -9.31 4.99 39.43
CA ASP A 584 -9.55 5.66 40.72
C ASP A 584 -10.03 7.11 40.55
N GLU A 585 -9.53 7.86 39.55
CA GLU A 585 -10.07 9.18 39.21
C GLU A 585 -11.46 9.10 38.56
N ALA A 586 -11.74 8.09 37.71
CA ALA A 586 -13.10 7.89 37.18
C ALA A 586 -14.08 7.44 38.26
N ALA A 587 -13.64 6.69 39.28
CA ALA A 587 -14.43 6.34 40.43
C ALA A 587 -14.68 7.55 41.36
N SER A 588 -13.72 8.49 41.43
CA SER A 588 -13.87 9.74 42.21
C SER A 588 -14.63 10.85 41.47
N ALA A 589 -14.76 10.78 40.15
CA ALA A 589 -15.41 11.79 39.30
C ALA A 589 -16.75 11.31 38.75
N SER A 590 -17.69 10.83 39.57
CA SER A 590 -19.08 10.47 39.18
C SER A 590 -19.23 9.88 37.74
N GLY A 591 -18.24 9.12 37.27
CA GLY A 591 -18.18 8.53 35.93
C GLY A 591 -19.25 7.46 35.75
N LYS A 592 -20.01 7.55 34.69
CA LYS A 592 -20.98 6.53 34.29
C LYS A 592 -20.29 5.42 33.51
N VAL A 593 -20.49 4.17 33.91
CA VAL A 593 -20.03 2.99 33.19
C VAL A 593 -21.14 2.53 32.24
N TYR A 594 -20.82 2.37 30.96
CA TYR A 594 -21.78 1.98 29.91
C TYR A 594 -21.49 0.56 29.41
N ASN A 595 -22.53 -0.20 29.11
CA ASN A 595 -22.40 -1.51 28.44
C ASN A 595 -22.32 -1.36 26.91
N LEU A 596 -22.15 -2.49 26.22
CA LEU A 596 -22.08 -2.55 24.74
C LEU A 596 -23.29 -1.95 24.00
N GLN A 597 -24.41 -1.75 24.69
CA GLN A 597 -25.62 -1.13 24.15
C GLN A 597 -25.71 0.37 24.53
N GLY A 598 -24.67 0.93 25.13
CA GLY A 598 -24.67 2.33 25.58
C GLY A 598 -25.54 2.61 26.79
N VAL A 599 -25.92 1.58 27.57
CA VAL A 599 -26.74 1.71 28.77
C VAL A 599 -25.83 1.85 30.01
N VAL A 600 -26.11 2.83 30.88
CA VAL A 600 -25.41 3.00 32.17
C VAL A 600 -25.64 1.77 33.03
N VAL A 601 -24.58 1.02 33.35
CA VAL A 601 -24.66 -0.21 34.16
C VAL A 601 -24.23 -0.03 35.61
N GLY A 602 -23.83 1.16 36.00
CA GLY A 602 -23.54 1.50 37.42
C GLY A 602 -23.28 2.98 37.62
N ASN A 603 -23.70 3.48 38.77
CA ASN A 603 -23.16 4.69 39.39
C ASN A 603 -22.22 4.24 40.49
N THR A 604 -20.95 4.60 40.42
CA THR A 604 -20.08 4.47 41.57
C THR A 604 -20.33 5.67 42.50
N THR A 605 -21.32 5.54 43.35
CA THR A 605 -21.37 6.25 44.64
C THR A 605 -21.21 5.20 45.71
N GLU A 606 -20.02 5.02 46.17
CA GLU A 606 -19.48 4.93 47.53
C GLU A 606 -18.03 4.48 47.47
#